data_29a999109a496f3f0dece6067bbc2392
#
_entry.id   29a999109a496f3f0dece6067bbc2392
#
_cell.length_a   1.000
_cell.length_b   1.000
_cell.length_c   1.000
_cell.angle_alpha   90.00
_cell.angle_beta   90.00
_cell.angle_gamma   90.00
#
_symmetry.space_group_name_H-M   'P 1'
#
loop_
_entity.id
_entity.type
_entity.pdbx_description
1 polymer ?
#
loop_
_entity_poly.entity_id
_entity_poly.type
_entity_poly.pdbx_seq_one_letter_code
_entity_poly.pdbx_strand_id
1 'polypeptide(L)'
;SSIDVEHSSEGAKSMRILYKGGGEAGVNNTGVQIPLTFEEKSAEDIYVSYSMRPSENFTWGKTNYGGKLPGLASGTECNGNKVCDGTNGFSARYMWRDGGRLVVLLYHMDFKEIYGQDVDLFYPNGRAVVAERGEWIHLAQRVKMNTVTVENGVAKANPDGILQVWVNGVLVLNRTDLRLRTNDALVDNFYISTFHGGGDATW
;
A
#
# COMPACT_ATOMS: atom_id res chain seq x y z
N SER A 1 13.45 -3.49 13.75
CA SER A 1 12.57 -4.68 13.67
C SER A 1 13.16 -5.83 14.48
N SER A 2 12.33 -6.70 14.97
CA SER A 2 12.70 -7.92 15.69
C SER A 2 11.72 -9.04 15.35
N ILE A 3 12.11 -10.29 15.67
CA ILE A 3 11.18 -11.41 15.60
C ILE A 3 10.32 -11.40 16.86
N ASP A 4 9.01 -11.51 16.72
CA ASP A 4 8.06 -11.69 17.80
C ASP A 4 7.64 -13.17 17.88
N VAL A 5 7.76 -13.76 19.04
CA VAL A 5 7.39 -15.16 19.30
C VAL A 5 6.13 -15.28 20.15
N GLU A 6 5.63 -14.16 20.66
CA GLU A 6 4.43 -14.12 21.52
C GLU A 6 3.16 -13.86 20.70
N HIS A 7 3.29 -13.14 19.58
CA HIS A 7 2.17 -12.74 18.75
C HIS A 7 2.37 -13.22 17.31
N SER A 8 1.51 -14.10 16.86
CA SER A 8 1.48 -14.60 15.48
C SER A 8 0.03 -14.87 15.06
N SER A 9 -0.32 -14.59 13.82
CA SER A 9 -1.65 -14.93 13.28
C SER A 9 -1.70 -16.38 12.81
N GLU A 10 -0.61 -16.81 12.18
CA GLU A 10 -0.42 -18.17 11.66
C GLU A 10 1.04 -18.56 11.88
N GLY A 11 1.29 -19.76 12.37
CA GLY A 11 2.65 -20.20 12.68
C GLY A 11 3.19 -19.69 14.01
N ALA A 12 4.50 -19.84 14.23
CA ALA A 12 5.14 -19.63 15.52
C ALA A 12 5.78 -18.26 15.72
N LYS A 13 5.87 -17.41 14.67
CA LYS A 13 6.63 -16.16 14.72
C LYS A 13 6.03 -15.10 13.80
N SER A 14 6.23 -13.84 14.18
CA SER A 14 5.94 -12.68 13.33
C SER A 14 7.11 -11.69 13.34
N MET A 15 7.09 -10.75 12.42
CA MET A 15 8.00 -9.62 12.44
C MET A 15 7.41 -8.49 13.28
N ARG A 16 8.08 -8.10 14.36
CA ARG A 16 7.71 -6.94 15.15
C ARG A 16 8.44 -5.69 14.69
N ILE A 17 7.69 -4.65 14.42
CA ILE A 17 8.20 -3.35 13.99
C ILE A 17 7.90 -2.33 15.09
N LEU A 18 8.94 -1.70 15.60
CA LEU A 18 8.81 -0.65 16.61
C LEU A 18 8.72 0.71 15.93
N TYR A 19 7.70 1.46 16.31
CA TYR A 19 7.56 2.88 16.00
C TYR A 19 7.90 3.67 17.27
N LYS A 20 9.03 4.36 17.24
CA LYS A 20 9.46 5.16 18.40
C LYS A 20 8.61 6.43 18.45
N GLY A 21 7.92 6.64 19.57
CA GLY A 21 7.10 7.82 19.79
C GLY A 21 7.93 9.10 19.98
N GLY A 22 7.31 10.27 19.72
CA GLY A 22 7.84 11.59 20.02
C GLY A 22 8.94 12.09 19.10
N GLY A 23 9.17 11.47 17.96
CA GLY A 23 10.14 11.90 16.95
C GLY A 23 9.48 12.54 15.72
N GLU A 24 10.31 12.96 14.77
CA GLU A 24 9.82 13.33 13.44
C GLU A 24 9.31 12.10 12.70
N ALA A 25 8.20 12.26 11.96
CA ALA A 25 7.67 11.22 11.10
C ALA A 25 8.64 10.90 9.94
N GLY A 26 8.49 9.72 9.36
CA GLY A 26 9.26 9.26 8.23
C GLY A 26 10.02 7.98 8.49
N VAL A 27 10.46 7.35 7.42
CA VAL A 27 11.09 6.02 7.45
C VAL A 27 12.40 5.98 8.25
N ASN A 28 13.13 7.07 8.32
CA ASN A 28 14.41 7.14 9.05
C ASN A 28 14.21 7.15 10.56
N ASN A 29 13.06 7.54 11.04
CA ASN A 29 12.77 7.73 12.46
C ASN A 29 11.81 6.67 13.01
N THR A 30 10.98 6.10 12.16
CA THR A 30 9.92 5.16 12.58
C THR A 30 9.77 4.03 11.58
N GLY A 31 9.46 2.84 12.08
CA GLY A 31 9.10 1.72 11.25
C GLY A 31 10.24 1.08 10.47
N VAL A 32 9.95 0.62 9.27
CA VAL A 32 10.90 -0.08 8.39
C VAL A 32 10.53 0.11 6.92
N GLN A 33 11.54 0.03 6.06
CA GLN A 33 11.35 0.02 4.61
C GLN A 33 12.25 -1.07 4.00
N ILE A 34 11.61 -2.08 3.40
CA ILE A 34 12.26 -3.22 2.77
C ILE A 34 11.53 -3.48 1.45
N PRO A 35 12.06 -3.07 0.30
CA PRO A 35 11.52 -3.49 -0.98
C PRO A 35 11.87 -4.97 -1.20
N LEU A 36 10.86 -5.80 -1.43
CA LEU A 36 11.03 -7.18 -1.87
C LEU A 36 10.78 -7.22 -3.37
N THR A 37 11.84 -7.28 -4.14
CA THR A 37 11.77 -7.41 -5.60
C THR A 37 11.48 -8.85 -5.98
N PHE A 38 10.65 -9.03 -7.02
CA PHE A 38 10.26 -10.36 -7.50
C PHE A 38 11.25 -10.93 -8.52
N GLU A 39 12.19 -10.11 -9.00
CA GLU A 39 13.18 -10.47 -10.02
C GLU A 39 12.52 -11.16 -11.22
N GLU A 40 12.86 -12.42 -11.50
CA GLU A 40 12.31 -13.21 -12.60
C GLU A 40 10.82 -13.58 -12.43
N LYS A 41 10.21 -13.27 -11.29
CA LYS A 41 8.79 -13.55 -10.98
C LYS A 41 7.89 -12.32 -11.12
N SER A 42 8.38 -11.22 -11.66
CA SER A 42 7.56 -10.08 -12.02
C SER A 42 6.48 -10.50 -13.00
N ALA A 43 5.26 -10.03 -12.81
CA ALA A 43 4.13 -10.43 -13.64
C ALA A 43 3.13 -9.29 -13.86
N GLU A 44 2.27 -9.47 -14.86
CA GLU A 44 1.18 -8.52 -15.13
C GLU A 44 0.04 -8.58 -14.12
N ASP A 45 -0.10 -9.71 -13.41
CA ASP A 45 -1.21 -9.98 -12.49
C ASP A 45 -0.66 -10.71 -11.25
N ILE A 46 -0.63 -10.01 -10.13
CA ILE A 46 -0.05 -10.52 -8.87
C ILE A 46 -1.01 -10.33 -7.71
N TYR A 47 -1.04 -11.35 -6.86
CA TYR A 47 -1.67 -11.33 -5.55
C TYR A 47 -0.62 -11.32 -4.46
N VAL A 48 -0.88 -10.56 -3.40
CA VAL A 48 -0.12 -10.60 -2.16
C VAL A 48 -1.08 -10.59 -0.98
N SER A 49 -0.72 -11.27 0.10
CA SER A 49 -1.46 -11.15 1.35
C SER A 49 -0.53 -11.18 2.55
N TYR A 50 -0.95 -10.54 3.62
CA TYR A 50 -0.28 -10.56 4.91
C TYR A 50 -1.26 -10.25 6.03
N SER A 51 -0.92 -10.66 7.24
CA SER A 51 -1.64 -10.25 8.43
C SER A 51 -0.82 -9.24 9.23
N MET A 52 -1.49 -8.27 9.82
CA MET A 52 -0.87 -7.32 10.74
C MET A 52 -1.70 -7.17 12.01
N ARG A 53 -1.04 -6.77 13.10
CA ARG A 53 -1.67 -6.49 14.38
C ARG A 53 -1.06 -5.23 14.98
N PRO A 54 -1.77 -4.11 15.00
CA PRO A 54 -1.34 -2.95 15.78
C PRO A 54 -1.34 -3.32 17.27
N SER A 55 -0.30 -2.96 18.00
CA SER A 55 -0.29 -3.21 19.46
C SER A 55 -1.42 -2.46 20.16
N GLU A 56 -1.80 -2.90 21.36
CA GLU A 56 -2.88 -2.29 22.14
C GLU A 56 -2.62 -0.79 22.44
N ASN A 57 -1.34 -0.44 22.59
CA ASN A 57 -0.89 0.93 22.83
C ASN A 57 -0.45 1.66 21.56
N PHE A 58 -0.73 1.12 20.36
CA PHE A 58 -0.34 1.77 19.10
C PHE A 58 -1.06 3.12 18.95
N THR A 59 -0.32 4.16 18.60
CA THR A 59 -0.88 5.50 18.36
C THR A 59 -1.06 5.74 16.87
N TRP A 60 -2.28 6.04 16.44
CA TRP A 60 -2.59 6.37 15.05
C TRP A 60 -2.09 7.76 14.62
N GLY A 61 -1.65 8.58 15.57
CA GLY A 61 -1.42 10.01 15.40
C GLY A 61 -2.68 10.83 15.65
N LYS A 62 -2.54 12.14 15.68
CA LYS A 62 -3.66 13.08 15.91
C LYS A 62 -4.01 13.90 14.67
N THR A 63 -3.36 13.64 13.56
CA THR A 63 -3.53 14.35 12.30
C THR A 63 -3.95 13.38 11.20
N ASN A 64 -4.45 13.93 10.10
CA ASN A 64 -4.83 13.14 8.92
C ASN A 64 -3.63 12.53 8.18
N TYR A 65 -2.40 12.70 8.63
CA TYR A 65 -1.24 12.17 7.93
C TYR A 65 -1.15 10.65 7.95
N GLY A 66 -1.47 10.02 9.09
CA GLY A 66 -1.44 8.57 9.25
C GLY A 66 -0.07 7.96 8.98
N GLY A 67 -0.05 6.74 8.49
CA GLY A 67 1.19 6.05 8.17
C GLY A 67 1.07 4.99 7.09
N LYS A 68 2.21 4.62 6.55
CA LYS A 68 2.34 3.66 5.46
C LYS A 68 2.25 2.23 5.98
N LEU A 69 1.74 1.35 5.14
CA LEU A 69 1.72 -0.10 5.29
C LEU A 69 2.13 -0.75 3.97
N PRO A 70 2.54 -2.02 3.98
CA PRO A 70 2.99 -2.72 2.78
C PRO A 70 1.95 -2.77 1.66
N GLY A 71 2.40 -2.83 0.40
CA GLY A 71 1.56 -3.02 -0.79
C GLY A 71 2.37 -3.26 -2.05
N LEU A 72 1.70 -3.56 -3.15
CA LEU A 72 2.31 -3.84 -4.45
C LEU A 72 2.75 -2.54 -5.15
N ALA A 73 3.81 -2.65 -5.93
CA ALA A 73 4.34 -1.56 -6.73
C ALA A 73 5.03 -2.06 -8.01
N SER A 74 5.32 -1.10 -8.90
CA SER A 74 6.21 -1.28 -10.06
C SER A 74 7.22 -0.15 -10.07
N GLY A 75 8.49 -0.49 -10.22
CA GLY A 75 9.58 0.46 -10.13
C GLY A 75 9.70 1.11 -8.75
N THR A 76 10.55 2.09 -8.63
CA THR A 76 10.85 2.79 -7.36
C THR A 76 10.58 4.29 -7.40
N GLU A 77 10.17 4.81 -8.55
CA GLU A 77 10.11 6.25 -8.77
C GLU A 77 8.73 6.87 -8.57
N CYS A 78 7.66 6.09 -8.78
CA CYS A 78 6.30 6.57 -8.60
C CYS A 78 5.81 6.37 -7.16
N ASN A 79 6.33 7.18 -6.27
CA ASN A 79 5.93 7.26 -4.87
C ASN A 79 6.31 8.64 -4.32
N GLY A 80 5.86 9.03 -3.17
CA GLY A 80 6.01 10.30 -2.47
C GLY A 80 6.86 11.39 -3.13
N ASN A 81 6.28 12.56 -3.32
CA ASN A 81 6.86 13.75 -3.96
C ASN A 81 7.11 13.64 -5.48
N LYS A 82 6.52 12.66 -6.15
CA LYS A 82 6.63 12.51 -7.60
C LYS A 82 5.26 12.32 -8.25
N VAL A 83 5.11 12.88 -9.44
CA VAL A 83 3.96 12.64 -10.31
C VAL A 83 4.24 11.40 -11.15
N CYS A 84 3.28 10.49 -11.22
CA CYS A 84 3.35 9.32 -12.07
C CYS A 84 2.90 9.67 -13.48
N ASP A 85 3.64 9.22 -14.48
CA ASP A 85 3.36 9.51 -15.90
C ASP A 85 3.07 8.24 -16.73
N GLY A 86 3.15 7.07 -16.10
CA GLY A 86 2.97 5.77 -16.72
C GLY A 86 4.26 5.15 -17.25
N THR A 87 5.38 5.86 -17.20
CA THR A 87 6.71 5.32 -17.54
C THR A 87 7.54 5.00 -16.30
N ASN A 88 7.22 5.63 -15.18
CA ASN A 88 7.99 5.58 -13.92
C ASN A 88 7.38 4.68 -12.84
N GLY A 89 6.44 3.81 -13.21
CA GLY A 89 5.82 2.84 -12.34
C GLY A 89 4.55 3.33 -11.63
N PHE A 90 4.12 2.57 -10.63
CA PHE A 90 3.01 2.88 -9.74
C PHE A 90 3.32 2.38 -8.33
N SER A 91 2.53 2.80 -7.33
CA SER A 91 2.49 2.12 -6.03
C SER A 91 1.09 2.12 -5.43
N ALA A 92 0.68 0.98 -4.87
CA ALA A 92 -0.61 0.75 -4.25
C ALA A 92 -0.41 0.24 -2.81
N ARG A 93 0.11 1.10 -1.94
CA ARG A 93 0.39 0.74 -0.54
C ARG A 93 -0.83 0.98 0.32
N TYR A 94 -1.06 0.08 1.28
CA TYR A 94 -2.01 0.43 2.34
C TYR A 94 -1.49 1.60 3.18
N MET A 95 -2.43 2.28 3.82
CA MET A 95 -2.12 3.35 4.74
C MET A 95 -3.21 3.40 5.81
N TRP A 96 -2.83 3.64 7.07
CA TRP A 96 -3.79 4.03 8.07
C TRP A 96 -3.97 5.55 8.07
N ARG A 97 -5.16 5.98 8.39
CA ARG A 97 -5.53 7.36 8.67
C ARG A 97 -5.98 7.46 10.14
N ASP A 98 -6.51 8.60 10.50
CA ASP A 98 -7.04 8.85 11.84
C ASP A 98 -7.94 7.69 12.32
N GLY A 99 -7.79 7.33 13.60
CA GLY A 99 -8.54 6.25 14.22
C GLY A 99 -8.31 4.84 13.66
N GLY A 100 -7.26 4.62 12.85
CA GLY A 100 -6.97 3.32 12.25
C GLY A 100 -7.74 3.01 10.97
N ARG A 101 -8.45 3.97 10.38
CA ARG A 101 -9.12 3.82 9.09
C ARG A 101 -8.11 3.45 8.01
N LEU A 102 -8.37 2.39 7.28
CA LEU A 102 -7.49 1.93 6.20
C LEU A 102 -7.92 2.47 4.84
N VAL A 103 -6.92 2.86 4.07
CA VAL A 103 -7.04 3.25 2.66
C VAL A 103 -5.95 2.57 1.83
N VAL A 104 -6.08 2.55 0.52
CA VAL A 104 -4.95 2.36 -0.39
C VAL A 104 -4.46 3.74 -0.82
N LEU A 105 -3.20 4.05 -0.51
CA LEU A 105 -2.53 5.21 -1.08
C LEU A 105 -1.99 4.83 -2.45
N LEU A 106 -2.74 5.24 -3.48
CA LEU A 106 -2.49 4.88 -4.87
C LEU A 106 -1.76 6.01 -5.60
N TYR A 107 -0.59 5.67 -6.15
CA TYR A 107 0.14 6.51 -7.09
C TYR A 107 -0.01 5.92 -8.48
N HIS A 108 -0.63 6.65 -9.39
CA HIS A 108 -0.88 6.20 -10.76
C HIS A 108 -0.94 7.39 -11.73
N MET A 109 -0.85 7.12 -13.02
CA MET A 109 -0.67 8.17 -14.03
C MET A 109 -1.86 9.15 -14.19
N ASP A 110 -3.05 8.81 -13.71
CA ASP A 110 -4.22 9.67 -13.80
C ASP A 110 -4.36 10.66 -12.64
N PHE A 111 -3.61 10.43 -11.56
CA PHE A 111 -3.58 11.32 -10.41
C PHE A 111 -2.32 12.18 -10.44
N LYS A 112 -2.49 13.47 -10.72
CA LYS A 112 -1.38 14.40 -11.02
C LYS A 112 -0.79 15.10 -9.80
N GLU A 113 -1.21 14.72 -8.60
CA GLU A 113 -0.61 15.25 -7.38
C GLU A 113 0.56 14.41 -6.90
N ILE A 114 1.47 15.05 -6.16
CA ILE A 114 2.74 14.45 -5.72
C ILE A 114 2.60 13.54 -4.49
N TYR A 115 1.42 13.49 -3.85
CA TYR A 115 1.23 12.73 -2.60
C TYR A 115 0.33 11.50 -2.70
N GLY A 116 -0.02 11.11 -3.91
CA GLY A 116 -0.89 9.95 -4.14
C GLY A 116 -2.35 10.16 -3.73
N GLN A 117 -3.21 9.33 -4.28
CA GLN A 117 -4.64 9.35 -4.06
C GLN A 117 -5.02 8.40 -2.91
N ASP A 118 -5.77 8.88 -1.93
CA ASP A 118 -6.45 8.01 -0.99
C ASP A 118 -7.64 7.32 -1.68
N VAL A 119 -7.60 6.00 -1.71
CA VAL A 119 -8.72 5.18 -2.14
C VAL A 119 -9.30 4.50 -0.90
N ASP A 120 -10.47 4.94 -0.50
CA ASP A 120 -11.15 4.45 0.69
C ASP A 120 -11.56 2.98 0.55
N LEU A 121 -11.50 2.24 1.64
CA LEU A 121 -11.90 0.85 1.75
C LEU A 121 -13.21 0.75 2.54
N PHE A 122 -14.22 0.14 1.91
CA PHE A 122 -15.53 -0.05 2.53
C PHE A 122 -15.99 -1.50 2.44
N TYR A 123 -16.52 -2.00 3.53
CA TYR A 123 -17.28 -3.25 3.52
C TYR A 123 -18.57 -3.09 2.70
N PRO A 124 -19.17 -4.19 2.20
CA PRO A 124 -20.41 -4.14 1.41
C PRO A 124 -21.59 -3.45 2.12
N ASN A 125 -21.55 -3.37 3.45
CA ASN A 125 -22.56 -2.68 4.24
C ASN A 125 -22.30 -1.16 4.39
N GLY A 126 -21.30 -0.61 3.69
CA GLY A 126 -20.93 0.80 3.71
C GLY A 126 -20.04 1.24 4.88
N ARG A 127 -19.69 0.33 5.80
CA ARG A 127 -18.76 0.66 6.89
C ARG A 127 -17.34 0.79 6.35
N ALA A 128 -16.63 1.84 6.78
CA ALA A 128 -15.20 1.97 6.52
C ALA A 128 -14.42 0.83 7.17
N VAL A 129 -13.34 0.39 6.52
CA VAL A 129 -12.40 -0.56 7.11
C VAL A 129 -11.54 0.14 8.13
N VAL A 130 -11.51 -0.39 9.34
CA VAL A 130 -10.70 0.10 10.46
C VAL A 130 -9.87 -1.06 11.00
N ALA A 131 -8.58 -0.81 11.22
CA ALA A 131 -7.71 -1.74 11.94
C ALA A 131 -7.84 -1.46 13.44
N GLU A 132 -8.29 -2.46 14.19
CA GLU A 132 -8.44 -2.35 15.65
C GLU A 132 -7.12 -2.66 16.35
N ARG A 133 -6.83 -1.95 17.44
CA ARG A 133 -5.66 -2.23 18.27
C ARG A 133 -5.80 -3.58 18.97
N GLY A 134 -4.70 -4.31 19.05
CA GLY A 134 -4.70 -5.63 19.68
C GLY A 134 -5.28 -6.75 18.81
N GLU A 135 -5.86 -6.44 17.65
CA GLU A 135 -6.53 -7.42 16.79
C GLU A 135 -5.73 -7.69 15.51
N TRP A 136 -5.71 -8.95 15.09
CA TRP A 136 -5.18 -9.33 13.80
C TRP A 136 -6.15 -8.96 12.68
N ILE A 137 -5.63 -8.33 11.65
CA ILE A 137 -6.35 -8.06 10.41
C ILE A 137 -5.56 -8.66 9.23
N HIS A 138 -6.25 -9.44 8.40
CA HIS A 138 -5.69 -10.02 7.19
C HIS A 138 -6.00 -9.14 5.98
N LEU A 139 -4.96 -8.72 5.28
CA LEU A 139 -5.04 -7.87 4.10
C LEU A 139 -4.57 -8.66 2.88
N ALA A 140 -5.37 -8.68 1.81
CA ALA A 140 -4.97 -9.22 0.53
C ALA A 140 -5.21 -8.19 -0.58
N GLN A 141 -4.30 -8.15 -1.54
CA GLN A 141 -4.31 -7.21 -2.64
C GLN A 141 -4.00 -7.94 -3.95
N ARG A 142 -4.74 -7.63 -4.99
CA ARG A 142 -4.41 -7.97 -6.37
C ARG A 142 -4.18 -6.70 -7.17
N VAL A 143 -3.11 -6.70 -7.95
CA VAL A 143 -2.90 -5.72 -9.00
C VAL A 143 -2.71 -6.44 -10.31
N LYS A 144 -3.49 -6.04 -11.33
CA LYS A 144 -3.30 -6.41 -12.72
C LYS A 144 -2.96 -5.15 -13.50
N MET A 145 -1.86 -5.20 -14.25
CA MET A 145 -1.44 -4.09 -15.10
C MET A 145 -2.43 -3.87 -16.24
N ASN A 146 -2.60 -2.62 -16.62
CA ASN A 146 -3.39 -2.27 -17.79
C ASN A 146 -2.71 -2.71 -19.08
N THR A 147 -3.51 -2.95 -20.12
CA THR A 147 -2.99 -3.18 -21.47
C THR A 147 -2.50 -1.87 -22.10
N VAL A 148 -1.55 -2.00 -23.02
CA VAL A 148 -1.02 -0.86 -23.79
C VAL A 148 -1.25 -1.13 -25.28
N THR A 149 -1.82 -0.14 -25.97
CA THR A 149 -1.94 -0.14 -27.43
C THR A 149 -0.99 0.87 -28.04
N VAL A 150 -0.59 0.65 -29.28
CA VAL A 150 0.25 1.60 -30.03
C VAL A 150 -0.58 2.18 -31.18
N GLU A 151 -0.82 3.50 -31.12
CA GLU A 151 -1.53 4.25 -32.15
C GLU A 151 -0.59 5.29 -32.77
N ASN A 152 -0.35 5.21 -34.06
CA ASN A 152 0.57 6.12 -34.78
C ASN A 152 1.98 6.20 -34.15
N GLY A 153 2.51 5.07 -33.64
CA GLY A 153 3.82 5.01 -32.98
C GLY A 153 3.83 5.55 -31.53
N VAL A 154 2.68 5.92 -30.98
CA VAL A 154 2.55 6.41 -29.59
C VAL A 154 1.89 5.35 -28.75
N ALA A 155 2.55 4.99 -27.63
CA ALA A 155 2.00 4.06 -26.65
C ALA A 155 0.86 4.73 -25.85
N LYS A 156 -0.25 4.01 -25.71
CA LYS A 156 -1.46 4.48 -25.03
C LYS A 156 -1.88 3.46 -23.98
N ALA A 157 -2.01 3.89 -22.75
CA ALA A 157 -2.54 3.08 -21.66
C ALA A 157 -4.06 2.92 -21.79
N ASN A 158 -4.56 1.69 -21.82
CA ASN A 158 -5.98 1.42 -21.77
C ASN A 158 -6.47 1.46 -20.31
N PRO A 159 -7.70 1.93 -20.03
CA PRO A 159 -8.24 1.98 -18.67
C PRO A 159 -8.83 0.62 -18.27
N ASP A 160 -8.00 -0.41 -18.17
CA ASP A 160 -8.38 -1.80 -17.88
C ASP A 160 -7.49 -2.48 -16.82
N GLY A 161 -6.63 -1.70 -16.17
CA GLY A 161 -5.86 -2.15 -15.01
C GLY A 161 -6.75 -2.38 -13.80
N ILE A 162 -6.40 -3.35 -12.97
CA ILE A 162 -7.21 -3.78 -11.83
C ILE A 162 -6.46 -3.58 -10.51
N LEU A 163 -7.18 -3.04 -9.53
CA LEU A 163 -6.80 -3.06 -8.12
C LEU A 163 -7.97 -3.62 -7.31
N GLN A 164 -7.75 -4.78 -6.70
CA GLN A 164 -8.72 -5.40 -5.79
C GLN A 164 -8.11 -5.56 -4.41
N VAL A 165 -8.93 -5.35 -3.38
CA VAL A 165 -8.51 -5.48 -1.98
C VAL A 165 -9.54 -6.29 -1.22
N TRP A 166 -9.05 -7.25 -0.44
CA TRP A 166 -9.84 -8.02 0.52
C TRP A 166 -9.32 -7.77 1.93
N VAL A 167 -10.25 -7.66 2.85
CA VAL A 167 -9.96 -7.57 4.28
C VAL A 167 -10.69 -8.68 5.00
N ASN A 168 -9.95 -9.54 5.71
CA ASN A 168 -10.49 -10.74 6.35
C ASN A 168 -11.35 -11.58 5.39
N GLY A 169 -10.90 -11.70 4.13
CA GLY A 169 -11.58 -12.45 3.07
C GLY A 169 -12.74 -11.72 2.39
N VAL A 170 -13.13 -10.54 2.86
CA VAL A 170 -14.22 -9.74 2.27
C VAL A 170 -13.67 -8.75 1.26
N LEU A 171 -14.20 -8.72 0.03
CA LEU A 171 -13.85 -7.73 -0.99
C LEU A 171 -14.34 -6.35 -0.56
N VAL A 172 -13.41 -5.40 -0.38
CA VAL A 172 -13.67 -4.03 0.09
C VAL A 172 -13.30 -2.96 -0.91
N LEU A 173 -12.59 -3.32 -1.99
CA LEU A 173 -12.29 -2.46 -3.12
C LEU A 173 -12.22 -3.28 -4.40
N ASN A 174 -12.86 -2.79 -5.45
CA ASN A 174 -12.76 -3.33 -6.80
C ASN A 174 -12.71 -2.20 -7.83
N ARG A 175 -11.49 -1.85 -8.27
CA ARG A 175 -11.23 -0.90 -9.36
C ARG A 175 -10.77 -1.67 -10.58
N THR A 176 -11.37 -1.41 -11.73
CA THR A 176 -11.08 -2.12 -13.01
C THR A 176 -10.82 -1.14 -14.16
N ASP A 177 -10.55 0.10 -13.85
CA ASP A 177 -10.46 1.23 -14.75
C ASP A 177 -9.10 1.95 -14.65
N LEU A 178 -8.09 1.31 -14.11
CA LEU A 178 -6.82 1.97 -13.82
C LEU A 178 -5.89 2.01 -15.04
N ARG A 179 -5.14 3.11 -15.14
CA ARG A 179 -3.98 3.24 -16.02
C ARG A 179 -2.73 3.36 -15.17
N LEU A 180 -1.88 2.34 -15.21
CA LEU A 180 -0.69 2.21 -14.37
C LEU A 180 0.60 2.34 -15.16
N ARG A 181 0.57 2.00 -16.48
CA ARG A 181 1.74 2.01 -17.36
C ARG A 181 1.39 2.43 -18.78
N THR A 182 2.39 2.98 -19.51
CA THR A 182 2.40 3.18 -20.97
C THR A 182 3.48 2.36 -21.67
N ASN A 183 4.15 1.45 -20.96
CA ASN A 183 5.26 0.62 -21.41
C ASN A 183 5.00 -0.85 -21.00
N ASP A 184 6.03 -1.68 -21.02
CA ASP A 184 6.01 -3.10 -20.66
C ASP A 184 6.31 -3.36 -19.16
N ALA A 185 6.32 -2.34 -18.32
CA ALA A 185 6.55 -2.49 -16.89
C ALA A 185 5.56 -3.47 -16.25
N LEU A 186 6.05 -4.31 -15.35
CA LEU A 186 5.32 -5.33 -14.62
C LEU A 186 5.16 -4.94 -13.15
N VAL A 187 4.31 -5.62 -12.41
CA VAL A 187 4.38 -5.60 -10.94
C VAL A 187 5.65 -6.32 -10.54
N ASP A 188 6.60 -5.63 -9.95
CA ASP A 188 7.96 -6.11 -9.75
C ASP A 188 8.39 -6.15 -8.28
N ASN A 189 7.58 -5.57 -7.39
CA ASN A 189 7.93 -5.59 -5.97
C ASN A 189 6.72 -5.57 -5.03
N PHE A 190 6.93 -6.19 -3.86
CA PHE A 190 6.12 -5.99 -2.67
C PHE A 190 6.86 -5.02 -1.76
N TYR A 191 6.34 -3.83 -1.65
CA TYR A 191 6.98 -2.75 -0.92
C TYR A 191 6.60 -2.81 0.55
N ILE A 192 7.40 -3.49 1.36
CA ILE A 192 7.27 -3.47 2.81
C ILE A 192 7.78 -2.12 3.32
N SER A 193 6.89 -1.15 3.30
CA SER A 193 7.17 0.20 3.74
C SER A 193 6.13 0.59 4.79
N THR A 194 6.55 0.65 6.05
CA THR A 194 5.65 0.93 7.17
C THR A 194 6.31 1.89 8.14
N PHE A 195 5.71 3.08 8.27
CA PHE A 195 6.18 4.17 9.10
C PHE A 195 5.10 5.23 9.27
N HIS A 196 5.17 6.05 10.32
CA HIS A 196 4.36 7.26 10.44
C HIS A 196 4.73 8.26 9.34
N GLY A 197 3.71 8.84 8.68
CA GLY A 197 3.86 9.76 7.57
C GLY A 197 3.63 11.22 7.93
N GLY A 198 3.99 12.11 7.01
CA GLY A 198 3.77 13.55 7.15
C GLY A 198 4.63 14.21 8.21
N GLY A 199 4.19 15.36 8.71
CA GLY A 199 4.84 16.14 9.76
C GLY A 199 4.22 15.94 11.15
N ASP A 200 3.51 14.83 11.38
CA ASP A 200 2.89 14.53 12.68
C ASP A 200 3.93 14.03 13.68
N ALA A 201 4.07 14.71 14.79
CA ALA A 201 4.93 14.30 15.91
C ALA A 201 4.11 13.84 17.14
N THR A 202 2.81 13.56 16.98
CA THR A 202 1.88 13.25 18.09
C THR A 202 1.66 11.74 18.29
N TRP A 203 2.49 10.92 17.71
CA TRP A 203 2.44 9.45 17.79
C TRP A 203 3.47 8.86 18.76
#